data_c7b03e64f08c8c4e34c7ce6ccf4d2356
#
_entry.id   c7b03e64f08c8c4e34c7ce6ccf4d2356
#
_cell.length_a   1.000
_cell.length_b   1.000
_cell.length_c   1.000
_cell.angle_alpha   90.00
_cell.angle_beta   90.00
_cell.angle_gamma   90.00
#
_symmetry.space_group_name_H-M   'P 1'
#
loop_
_entity.id
_entity.type
_entity.pdbx_description
1 polymer ?
#
loop_
_entity_poly.entity_id
_entity_poly.type
_entity_poly.pdbx_seq_one_letter_code
_entity_poly.pdbx_strand_id
1 'polypeptide(L)'
;MFLDKYLNKIYLDLLYDKYEDWYINELDENKFTDIYNLFKEYGFYFINDIITNYLEIFEYDRETINQGILKLKNKLGDNFVYFIGNNLNYLTELLDDEELN
;
A
#
# COMPACT_ATOMS: atom_id res chain seq x y z
N MET A 1 -12.79 7.72 12.39
CA MET A 1 -12.64 6.46 11.66
C MET A 1 -11.27 5.83 11.96
N PHE A 2 -11.07 4.58 11.58
CA PHE A 2 -9.84 3.89 11.95
C PHE A 2 -8.59 4.48 11.30
N LEU A 3 -8.72 5.12 10.14
CA LEU A 3 -7.55 5.70 9.47
C LEU A 3 -6.91 6.84 10.27
N ASP A 4 -7.65 7.43 11.20
CA ASP A 4 -7.09 8.47 12.07
C ASP A 4 -5.91 7.95 12.90
N LYS A 5 -5.84 6.63 13.11
CA LYS A 5 -4.73 6.02 13.84
C LYS A 5 -3.46 5.97 13.01
N TYR A 6 -3.57 6.02 11.70
CA TYR A 6 -2.45 5.79 10.78
C TYR A 6 -1.99 7.05 10.08
N LEU A 7 -2.89 8.01 9.86
CA LEU A 7 -2.60 9.19 9.07
C LEU A 7 -2.91 10.46 9.84
N ASN A 8 -2.04 11.46 9.72
CA ASN A 8 -2.34 12.77 10.27
C ASN A 8 -3.29 13.52 9.33
N LYS A 9 -3.69 14.73 9.74
CA LYS A 9 -4.69 15.50 9.01
C LYS A 9 -4.27 15.81 7.56
N ILE A 10 -2.99 16.10 7.35
CA ILE A 10 -2.51 16.43 6.01
C ILE A 10 -2.70 15.25 5.07
N TYR A 11 -2.33 14.05 5.51
CA TYR A 11 -2.50 12.86 4.68
C TYR A 11 -3.97 12.48 4.51
N LEU A 12 -4.78 12.69 5.55
CA LEU A 12 -6.22 12.44 5.42
C LEU A 12 -6.84 13.37 4.38
N ASP A 13 -6.46 14.63 4.39
CA ASP A 13 -6.97 15.58 3.40
C ASP A 13 -6.57 15.16 1.99
N LEU A 14 -5.33 14.72 1.80
CA LEU A 14 -4.88 14.23 0.50
C LEU A 14 -5.66 13.02 0.06
N LEU A 15 -5.96 12.12 1.00
CA LEU A 15 -6.70 10.91 0.70
C LEU A 15 -8.11 11.24 0.23
N TYR A 16 -8.80 12.14 0.93
CA TYR A 16 -10.15 12.53 0.56
C TYR A 16 -10.21 13.36 -0.71
N ASP A 17 -9.10 13.98 -1.09
CA ASP A 17 -9.01 14.66 -2.39
C ASP A 17 -8.92 13.66 -3.53
N LYS A 18 -8.31 12.52 -3.30
CA LYS A 18 -8.02 11.55 -4.36
C LYS A 18 -9.09 10.47 -4.49
N TYR A 19 -9.68 10.06 -3.38
CA TYR A 19 -10.63 8.95 -3.35
C TYR A 19 -11.98 9.43 -2.85
N GLU A 20 -13.06 8.79 -3.34
CA GLU A 20 -14.42 9.11 -2.93
C GLU A 20 -14.65 8.73 -1.48
N ASP A 21 -15.46 9.53 -0.77
CA ASP A 21 -15.73 9.27 0.64
C ASP A 21 -16.31 7.88 0.88
N TRP A 22 -17.23 7.45 0.00
CA TRP A 22 -17.87 6.15 0.18
C TRP A 22 -16.84 5.01 0.10
N TYR A 23 -15.86 5.16 -0.79
CA TYR A 23 -14.82 4.15 -0.95
C TYR A 23 -13.98 4.05 0.30
N ILE A 24 -13.55 5.18 0.83
CA ILE A 24 -12.75 5.23 2.04
C ILE A 24 -13.51 4.63 3.22
N ASN A 25 -14.80 4.95 3.32
CA ASN A 25 -15.62 4.51 4.45
C ASN A 25 -15.93 3.02 4.41
N GLU A 26 -15.80 2.37 3.24
CA GLU A 26 -16.07 0.95 3.11
C GLU A 26 -14.84 0.06 3.25
N LEU A 27 -13.69 0.65 3.51
CA LEU A 27 -12.47 -0.14 3.68
C LEU A 27 -12.60 -1.08 4.88
N ASP A 28 -12.09 -2.29 4.71
CA ASP A 28 -12.07 -3.30 5.78
C ASP A 28 -10.86 -3.03 6.67
N GLU A 29 -11.12 -2.72 7.94
CA GLU A 29 -10.06 -2.38 8.87
C GLU A 29 -9.06 -3.53 9.05
N ASN A 30 -9.54 -4.76 9.10
CA ASN A 30 -8.65 -5.91 9.32
C ASN A 30 -7.71 -6.11 8.14
N LYS A 31 -8.24 -6.03 6.92
CA LYS A 31 -7.39 -6.14 5.73
C LYS A 31 -6.37 -5.01 5.68
N PHE A 32 -6.83 -3.80 5.97
CA PHE A 32 -5.94 -2.64 5.96
C PHE A 32 -4.79 -2.85 6.94
N THR A 33 -5.11 -3.24 8.16
CA THR A 33 -4.12 -3.43 9.21
C THR A 33 -3.12 -4.53 8.83
N ASP A 34 -3.60 -5.62 8.24
CA ASP A 34 -2.73 -6.72 7.83
C ASP A 34 -1.69 -6.25 6.80
N ILE A 35 -2.14 -5.48 5.80
CA ILE A 35 -1.24 -4.99 4.76
C ILE A 35 -0.30 -3.91 5.32
N TYR A 36 -0.83 -3.03 6.16
CA TYR A 36 -0.01 -2.02 6.81
C TYR A 36 1.15 -2.66 7.57
N ASN A 37 0.83 -3.70 8.36
CA ASN A 37 1.85 -4.40 9.14
C ASN A 37 2.84 -5.12 8.24
N LEU A 38 2.39 -5.65 7.11
CA LEU A 38 3.28 -6.30 6.16
C LEU A 38 4.33 -5.33 5.64
N PHE A 39 3.90 -4.14 5.24
CA PHE A 39 4.84 -3.12 4.78
C PHE A 39 5.83 -2.74 5.88
N LYS A 40 5.35 -2.62 7.12
CA LYS A 40 6.23 -2.31 8.24
C LYS A 40 7.27 -3.39 8.46
N GLU A 41 6.86 -4.65 8.34
CA GLU A 41 7.77 -5.78 8.52
C GLU A 41 8.89 -5.78 7.50
N TYR A 42 8.59 -5.33 6.28
CA TYR A 42 9.62 -5.21 5.24
C TYR A 42 10.49 -3.95 5.39
N GLY A 43 10.13 -3.06 6.30
CA GLY A 43 10.90 -1.84 6.51
C GLY A 43 10.52 -0.67 5.62
N PHE A 44 9.32 -0.70 5.04
CA PHE A 44 8.85 0.41 4.22
C PHE A 44 8.62 1.63 5.11
N TYR A 45 9.32 2.72 4.84
CA TYR A 45 9.23 3.94 5.64
C TYR A 45 8.27 4.95 5.04
N PHE A 46 7.77 4.70 3.85
CA PHE A 46 6.90 5.62 3.10
C PHE A 46 5.46 5.08 3.03
N ILE A 47 5.01 4.39 4.07
CA ILE A 47 3.69 3.74 4.05
C ILE A 47 2.57 4.77 3.87
N ASN A 48 2.72 5.96 4.47
CA ASN A 48 1.69 6.98 4.32
C ASN A 48 1.51 7.40 2.86
N ASP A 49 2.60 7.47 2.11
CA ASP A 49 2.52 7.78 0.68
C ASP A 49 1.87 6.64 -0.08
N ILE A 50 2.10 5.40 0.33
CA ILE A 50 1.44 4.26 -0.30
C ILE A 50 -0.07 4.35 -0.07
N ILE A 51 -0.49 4.65 1.16
CA ILE A 51 -1.91 4.76 1.48
C ILE A 51 -2.58 5.83 0.62
N THR A 52 -1.95 7.00 0.51
CA THR A 52 -2.58 8.11 -0.18
C THR A 52 -2.56 7.99 -1.69
N ASN A 53 -1.66 7.19 -2.25
CA ASN A 53 -1.54 7.06 -3.71
C ASN A 53 -2.01 5.72 -4.26
N TYR A 54 -2.03 4.68 -3.42
CA TYR A 54 -2.36 3.32 -3.85
C TYR A 54 -3.21 2.62 -2.81
N LEU A 55 -4.30 3.29 -2.41
CA LEU A 55 -5.18 2.78 -1.36
C LEU A 55 -5.73 1.40 -1.69
N GLU A 56 -5.94 1.12 -2.99
CA GLU A 56 -6.49 -0.15 -3.43
C GLU A 56 -5.60 -1.34 -3.06
N ILE A 57 -4.32 -1.13 -2.83
CA ILE A 57 -3.44 -2.21 -2.39
C ILE A 57 -3.93 -2.80 -1.06
N PHE A 58 -4.53 -1.96 -0.22
CA PHE A 58 -4.93 -2.38 1.13
C PHE A 58 -6.22 -3.19 1.15
N GLU A 59 -6.82 -3.45 -0.02
CA GLU A 59 -7.99 -4.32 -0.13
C GLU A 59 -7.63 -5.75 -0.51
N TYR A 60 -6.37 -5.99 -0.85
CA TYR A 60 -5.91 -7.31 -1.27
C TYR A 60 -5.63 -8.18 -0.05
N ASP A 61 -5.49 -9.47 -0.28
CA ASP A 61 -5.06 -10.38 0.77
C ASP A 61 -3.58 -10.18 1.05
N ARG A 62 -3.21 -10.37 2.33
CA ARG A 62 -1.82 -10.21 2.74
C ARG A 62 -0.87 -11.07 1.90
N GLU A 63 -1.27 -12.32 1.62
CA GLU A 63 -0.43 -13.23 0.86
C GLU A 63 -0.19 -12.73 -0.57
N THR A 64 -1.22 -12.21 -1.21
CA THR A 64 -1.09 -11.67 -2.57
C THR A 64 -0.08 -10.53 -2.60
N ILE A 65 -0.19 -9.60 -1.67
CA ILE A 65 0.74 -8.47 -1.62
C ILE A 65 2.14 -8.95 -1.26
N ASN A 66 2.25 -9.90 -0.33
CA ASN A 66 3.55 -10.44 0.04
C ASN A 66 4.27 -11.04 -1.16
N GLN A 67 3.55 -11.81 -1.98
CA GLN A 67 4.15 -12.39 -3.18
C GLN A 67 4.60 -11.31 -4.16
N GLY A 68 3.80 -10.25 -4.30
CA GLY A 68 4.17 -9.14 -5.15
C GLY A 68 5.44 -8.44 -4.67
N ILE A 69 5.55 -8.24 -3.35
CA ILE A 69 6.74 -7.60 -2.78
C ILE A 69 7.97 -8.49 -3.01
N LEU A 70 7.82 -9.82 -2.86
CA LEU A 70 8.93 -10.73 -3.09
C LEU A 70 9.40 -10.70 -4.54
N LYS A 71 8.47 -10.56 -5.48
CA LYS A 71 8.84 -10.40 -6.89
C LYS A 71 9.63 -9.13 -7.11
N LEU A 72 9.21 -8.04 -6.47
CA LEU A 72 9.96 -6.79 -6.57
C LEU A 72 11.34 -6.91 -5.94
N LYS A 73 11.43 -7.60 -4.82
CA LYS A 73 12.72 -7.82 -4.18
C LYS A 73 13.66 -8.62 -5.07
N ASN A 74 13.14 -9.65 -5.74
CA ASN A 74 13.95 -10.44 -6.67
C ASN A 74 14.43 -9.58 -7.85
N LYS A 75 13.58 -8.66 -8.30
CA LYS A 75 13.89 -7.82 -9.44
C LYS A 75 14.87 -6.71 -9.09
N LEU A 76 14.72 -6.11 -7.91
CA LEU A 76 15.45 -4.91 -7.52
C LEU A 76 16.63 -5.19 -6.58
N GLY A 77 16.68 -6.39 -6.00
CA GLY A 77 17.76 -6.76 -5.10
C GLY A 77 17.50 -6.32 -3.66
N ASP A 78 18.55 -6.38 -2.85
CA ASP A 78 18.43 -6.16 -1.41
C ASP A 78 18.01 -4.73 -1.06
N ASN A 79 18.23 -3.77 -1.96
CA ASN A 79 17.86 -2.37 -1.74
C ASN A 79 16.48 -2.04 -2.29
N PHE A 80 15.62 -3.04 -2.45
CA PHE A 80 14.33 -2.86 -3.09
C PHE A 80 13.45 -1.80 -2.40
N VAL A 81 13.51 -1.73 -1.06
CA VAL A 81 12.71 -0.74 -0.33
C VAL A 81 13.14 0.67 -0.72
N TYR A 82 14.44 0.90 -0.80
CA TYR A 82 14.97 2.21 -1.19
C TYR A 82 14.54 2.58 -2.61
N PHE A 83 14.63 1.64 -3.54
CA PHE A 83 14.24 1.90 -4.92
C PHE A 83 12.76 2.18 -5.05
N ILE A 84 11.93 1.42 -4.37
CA ILE A 84 10.47 1.64 -4.40
C ILE A 84 10.14 2.99 -3.77
N GLY A 85 10.81 3.35 -2.67
CA GLY A 85 10.58 4.63 -2.03
C GLY A 85 10.91 5.82 -2.90
N ASN A 86 11.87 5.65 -3.82
CA ASN A 86 12.24 6.72 -4.76
C ASN A 86 11.38 6.73 -6.00
N ASN A 87 10.65 5.65 -6.27
CA ASN A 87 9.77 5.58 -7.44
C ASN A 87 8.59 4.68 -7.11
N LEU A 88 7.53 5.27 -6.59
CA LEU A 88 6.36 4.52 -6.16
C LEU A 88 5.66 3.79 -7.30
N ASN A 89 5.97 4.13 -8.54
CA ASN A 89 5.37 3.44 -9.69
C ASN A 89 5.65 1.94 -9.68
N TYR A 90 6.71 1.50 -9.03
CA TYR A 90 6.94 0.06 -8.87
C TYR A 90 5.76 -0.64 -8.20
N LEU A 91 5.01 0.08 -7.37
CA LEU A 91 3.89 -0.52 -6.65
C LEU A 91 2.72 -0.88 -7.56
N THR A 92 2.69 -0.33 -8.78
CA THR A 92 1.64 -0.72 -9.73
C THR A 92 1.72 -2.19 -10.07
N GLU A 93 2.89 -2.80 -9.93
CA GLU A 93 3.05 -4.22 -10.19
C GLU A 93 2.28 -5.07 -9.19
N LEU A 94 2.02 -4.54 -8.00
CA LEU A 94 1.21 -5.25 -7.01
C LEU A 94 -0.26 -5.30 -7.41
N LEU A 95 -0.70 -4.38 -8.26
CA LEU A 95 -2.09 -4.26 -8.69
C LEU A 95 -2.36 -4.98 -10.01
N ASP A 96 -1.33 -5.52 -10.64
CA ASP A 96 -1.44 -6.11 -11.99
C ASP A 96 -1.58 -7.62 -11.97
N ASP A 97 -1.76 -8.23 -10.78
CA ASP A 97 -1.78 -9.68 -10.64
C ASP A 97 -2.83 -10.35 -11.51
N GLU A 98 -4.00 -9.73 -11.61
CA GLU A 98 -5.09 -10.33 -12.36
C GLU A 98 -4.77 -10.42 -13.84
N GLU A 99 -3.84 -9.63 -14.32
CA GLU A 99 -3.45 -9.65 -15.73
C GLU A 99 -2.64 -10.86 -16.09
N LEU A 100 -2.13 -11.54 -15.09
CA LEU A 100 -1.32 -12.73 -15.32
C LEU A 100 -2.15 -13.95 -15.63
N ASN A 101 -3.44 -13.84 -15.50
CA ASN A 101 -4.36 -14.96 -15.70
C ASN A 101 -4.71 -15.18 -17.16
#